data_53054291830c5cb3c0c00bba738e04c7
#
_entry.id   53054291830c5cb3c0c00bba738e04c7
#
_cell.length_a   1.000
_cell.length_b   1.000
_cell.length_c   1.000
_cell.angle_alpha   90.00
_cell.angle_beta   90.00
_cell.angle_gamma   90.00
#
_symmetry.space_group_name_H-M   'P 1'
#
loop_
_entity.id
_entity.type
_entity.pdbx_description
1 polymer ?
#
loop_
_entity_poly.entity_id
_entity_poly.type
_entity_poly.pdbx_seq_one_letter_code
_entity_poly.pdbx_strand_id
1 'polypeptide(L)'
;SSDLIGVKVLDMTFLCTERGKHEIHLNAKAVQDVGVETKEMIQIISRTYGRKFVFEEQSRTMLGKEYEPYVCIEPYQFHIMQGVAKIGKGKDTISGDSFLEVAMPGGRVASALSDGMGSGRKAFQESAMVVELLEELLTSGFPGELAIQMINTALVMGREEIHFSTVDMGIFDRYTGECEFLKVGASTTFIKYRNGVERLSSTSLPIGVLHNLEIDMVKRTLRSGEFVVMMTDGVLDALPVVEQEMLMETIIGGMKLVNPKEMAQYILDQVLAFTGETPKDDMTVLVAGVWKG
;
A
#
# COMPACT_ATOMS: atom_id res chain seq x y z
N SER A 1 5.04 -38.92 -6.04
CA SER A 1 6.34 -39.60 -6.07
C SER A 1 7.44 -38.58 -5.78
N SER A 2 8.03 -38.70 -4.62
CA SER A 2 8.91 -37.70 -3.99
C SER A 2 10.37 -37.69 -4.49
N ASP A 3 10.67 -38.29 -5.63
CA ASP A 3 12.04 -38.42 -6.14
C ASP A 3 12.24 -37.55 -7.39
N LEU A 4 11.83 -36.28 -7.29
CA LEU A 4 12.14 -35.29 -8.30
C LEU A 4 13.59 -34.83 -8.09
N ILE A 5 14.52 -35.50 -8.84
CA ILE A 5 15.87 -35.01 -9.14
C ILE A 5 16.50 -34.21 -7.98
N GLY A 6 16.81 -34.90 -6.86
CA GLY A 6 17.59 -34.30 -5.78
C GLY A 6 16.82 -33.41 -4.79
N VAL A 7 15.48 -33.38 -4.81
CA VAL A 7 14.64 -32.64 -3.86
C VAL A 7 13.84 -33.59 -2.98
N LYS A 8 13.88 -33.39 -1.69
CA LYS A 8 13.03 -34.08 -0.72
C LYS A 8 12.03 -33.09 -0.13
N VAL A 9 10.74 -33.41 -0.27
CA VAL A 9 9.62 -32.64 0.28
C VAL A 9 9.15 -33.30 1.57
N LEU A 10 9.06 -32.54 2.66
CA LEU A 10 8.56 -33.02 3.95
C LEU A 10 7.03 -33.00 3.98
N ASP A 11 6.48 -31.85 3.63
CA ASP A 11 5.05 -31.60 3.55
C ASP A 11 4.73 -30.60 2.42
N MET A 12 3.46 -30.58 2.03
CA MET A 12 2.99 -29.69 0.97
C MET A 12 1.50 -29.39 1.18
N THR A 13 1.16 -28.12 1.24
CA THR A 13 -0.22 -27.64 1.39
C THR A 13 -0.63 -26.84 0.17
N PHE A 14 -1.82 -27.13 -0.35
CA PHE A 14 -2.44 -26.41 -1.46
C PHE A 14 -3.51 -25.51 -0.91
N LEU A 15 -3.43 -24.23 -1.25
CA LEU A 15 -4.41 -23.24 -0.92
C LEU A 15 -5.01 -22.69 -2.22
N CYS A 16 -6.31 -22.44 -2.16
CA CYS A 16 -7.00 -21.69 -3.20
C CYS A 16 -7.48 -20.41 -2.54
N THR A 17 -7.01 -19.27 -3.04
CA THR A 17 -7.47 -17.96 -2.56
C THR A 17 -8.93 -17.76 -2.89
N GLU A 18 -9.62 -16.86 -2.20
CA GLU A 18 -11.03 -16.50 -2.47
C GLU A 18 -11.27 -16.10 -3.94
N ARG A 19 -10.22 -15.65 -4.64
CA ARG A 19 -10.26 -15.27 -6.06
C ARG A 19 -9.87 -16.39 -7.03
N GLY A 20 -9.79 -17.63 -6.55
CA GLY A 20 -9.49 -18.80 -7.39
C GLY A 20 -8.04 -18.88 -7.83
N LYS A 21 -7.13 -18.16 -7.18
CA LYS A 21 -5.68 -18.30 -7.38
C LYS A 21 -5.12 -19.39 -6.49
N HIS A 22 -4.09 -20.05 -6.96
CA HIS A 22 -3.50 -21.18 -6.26
C HIS A 22 -2.16 -20.80 -5.65
N GLU A 23 -1.99 -21.24 -4.41
CA GLU A 23 -0.74 -21.12 -3.66
C GLU A 23 -0.32 -22.51 -3.20
N ILE A 24 0.98 -22.77 -3.18
CA ILE A 24 1.56 -24.03 -2.73
C ILE A 24 2.60 -23.70 -1.67
N HIS A 25 2.32 -24.09 -0.45
CA HIS A 25 3.26 -24.02 0.66
C HIS A 25 3.93 -25.37 0.82
N LEU A 26 5.26 -25.42 0.81
CA LEU A 26 5.99 -26.67 0.95
C LEU A 26 7.26 -26.48 1.79
N ASN A 27 7.62 -27.53 2.54
CA ASN A 27 8.91 -27.66 3.21
C ASN A 27 9.77 -28.61 2.39
N ALA A 28 10.90 -28.14 1.86
CA ALA A 28 11.77 -28.92 0.98
C ALA A 28 13.25 -28.72 1.30
N LYS A 29 14.06 -29.72 0.90
CA LYS A 29 15.53 -29.66 0.97
C LYS A 29 16.18 -30.38 -0.20
N ALA A 30 17.44 -30.07 -0.46
CA ALA A 30 18.27 -30.85 -1.37
C ALA A 30 18.67 -32.22 -0.74
N VAL A 31 18.66 -33.30 -1.54
CA VAL A 31 18.99 -34.67 -1.06
C VAL A 31 20.48 -34.96 -1.12
N GLN A 32 21.23 -34.30 -1.99
CA GLN A 32 22.65 -34.53 -2.26
C GLN A 32 23.44 -33.22 -2.21
N ASP A 33 24.79 -33.36 -2.11
CA ASP A 33 25.73 -32.22 -2.18
C ASP A 33 25.76 -31.53 -3.56
N VAL A 34 24.99 -32.00 -4.53
CA VAL A 34 24.78 -31.35 -5.81
C VAL A 34 23.71 -30.30 -5.61
N GLY A 35 24.09 -29.03 -5.75
CA GLY A 35 23.17 -27.91 -5.59
C GLY A 35 22.01 -28.02 -6.60
N VAL A 36 20.78 -28.06 -6.08
CA VAL A 36 19.56 -28.00 -6.90
C VAL A 36 19.10 -26.57 -6.97
N GLU A 37 18.94 -26.05 -8.17
CA GLU A 37 18.39 -24.69 -8.35
C GLU A 37 16.91 -24.67 -7.98
N THR A 38 16.51 -23.64 -7.23
CA THR A 38 15.10 -23.42 -6.88
C THR A 38 14.22 -23.28 -8.13
N LYS A 39 14.77 -22.77 -9.25
CA LYS A 39 14.08 -22.70 -10.55
C LYS A 39 13.66 -24.06 -11.10
N GLU A 40 14.43 -25.11 -10.88
CA GLU A 40 14.09 -26.46 -11.34
C GLU A 40 12.88 -27.00 -10.57
N MET A 41 12.82 -26.77 -9.26
CA MET A 41 11.69 -27.15 -8.43
C MET A 41 10.41 -26.46 -8.90
N ILE A 42 10.44 -25.13 -9.16
CA ILE A 42 9.26 -24.39 -9.62
C ILE A 42 8.79 -24.84 -11.01
N GLN A 43 9.72 -25.20 -11.92
CA GLN A 43 9.37 -25.72 -13.24
C GLN A 43 8.64 -27.07 -13.15
N ILE A 44 9.08 -27.95 -12.25
CA ILE A 44 8.46 -29.23 -12.04
C ILE A 44 7.06 -29.06 -11.46
N ILE A 45 6.90 -28.20 -10.44
CA ILE A 45 5.61 -27.86 -9.86
C ILE A 45 4.68 -27.33 -10.95
N SER A 46 5.14 -26.35 -11.74
CA SER A 46 4.35 -25.74 -12.81
C SER A 46 3.89 -26.76 -13.87
N ARG A 47 4.78 -27.68 -14.28
CA ARG A 47 4.43 -28.74 -15.23
C ARG A 47 3.43 -29.73 -14.65
N THR A 48 3.62 -30.12 -13.39
CA THR A 48 2.76 -31.11 -12.71
C THR A 48 1.33 -30.61 -12.58
N TYR A 49 1.15 -29.31 -12.27
CA TYR A 49 -0.16 -28.70 -12.08
C TYR A 49 -0.75 -28.07 -13.34
N GLY A 50 0.03 -27.99 -14.43
CA GLY A 50 -0.41 -27.35 -15.67
C GLY A 50 -0.65 -25.84 -15.54
N ARG A 51 -0.03 -25.21 -14.53
CA ARG A 51 -0.14 -23.78 -14.24
C ARG A 51 1.25 -23.20 -14.01
N LYS A 52 1.44 -21.93 -14.36
CA LYS A 52 2.69 -21.23 -14.09
C LYS A 52 2.72 -20.82 -12.61
N PHE A 53 3.78 -21.24 -11.90
CA PHE A 53 4.09 -20.81 -10.55
C PHE A 53 5.41 -20.03 -10.53
N VAL A 54 5.54 -19.17 -9.54
CA VAL A 54 6.78 -18.47 -9.17
C VAL A 54 6.91 -18.51 -7.64
N PHE A 55 8.11 -18.31 -7.11
CA PHE A 55 8.24 -18.10 -5.68
C PHE A 55 7.70 -16.71 -5.30
N GLU A 56 6.99 -16.62 -4.19
CA GLU A 56 6.43 -15.35 -3.71
C GLU A 56 7.53 -14.36 -3.35
N GLU A 57 8.55 -14.82 -2.67
CA GLU A 57 9.77 -14.06 -2.41
C GLU A 57 10.90 -14.61 -3.24
N GLN A 58 11.87 -13.77 -3.62
CA GLN A 58 13.13 -14.20 -4.19
C GLN A 58 13.94 -14.93 -3.13
N SER A 59 13.51 -16.16 -2.81
CA SER A 59 14.28 -17.07 -2.02
C SER A 59 15.59 -17.40 -2.74
N ARG A 60 16.54 -17.95 -2.00
CA ARG A 60 17.85 -18.35 -2.47
C ARG A 60 17.78 -19.07 -3.83
N THR A 61 18.78 -18.85 -4.67
CA THR A 61 18.88 -19.50 -5.99
C THR A 61 19.07 -21.02 -5.91
N MET A 62 19.48 -21.52 -4.73
CA MET A 62 19.76 -22.93 -4.46
C MET A 62 18.97 -23.43 -3.25
N LEU A 63 18.49 -24.68 -3.33
CA LEU A 63 17.86 -25.37 -2.19
C LEU A 63 18.89 -25.63 -1.09
N GLY A 64 18.47 -25.39 0.16
CA GLY A 64 19.25 -25.70 1.34
C GLY A 64 19.39 -27.21 1.62
N LYS A 65 20.35 -27.60 2.49
CA LYS A 65 20.53 -28.98 2.97
C LYS A 65 19.53 -29.35 4.08
N GLU A 66 18.95 -28.35 4.73
CA GLU A 66 17.91 -28.52 5.74
C GLU A 66 16.54 -28.19 5.15
N TYR A 67 15.47 -28.69 5.80
CA TYR A 67 14.12 -28.36 5.38
C TYR A 67 13.85 -26.87 5.60
N GLU A 68 13.49 -26.19 4.54
CA GLU A 68 13.13 -24.77 4.53
C GLU A 68 11.74 -24.58 3.91
N PRO A 69 10.97 -23.60 4.38
CA PRO A 69 9.66 -23.30 3.81
C PRO A 69 9.83 -22.54 2.47
N TYR A 70 8.98 -22.91 1.51
CA TYR A 70 8.86 -22.25 0.21
C TYR A 70 7.38 -21.99 -0.08
N VAL A 71 7.08 -20.80 -0.60
CA VAL A 71 5.74 -20.43 -1.03
C VAL A 71 5.78 -20.19 -2.54
N CYS A 72 5.00 -20.98 -3.27
CA CYS A 72 4.84 -20.87 -4.71
C CYS A 72 3.46 -20.31 -5.01
N ILE A 73 3.40 -19.25 -5.79
CA ILE A 73 2.18 -18.53 -6.16
C ILE A 73 2.03 -18.48 -7.69
N GLU A 74 0.82 -18.31 -8.17
CA GLU A 74 0.62 -17.89 -9.55
C GLU A 74 1.24 -16.49 -9.72
N PRO A 75 1.91 -16.18 -10.85
CA PRO A 75 2.60 -14.89 -11.02
C PRO A 75 1.61 -13.71 -10.99
N TYR A 76 1.99 -12.65 -10.31
CA TYR A 76 1.25 -11.41 -10.32
C TYR A 76 1.22 -10.79 -11.71
N GLN A 77 0.10 -10.19 -12.09
CA GLN A 77 -0.03 -9.46 -13.35
C GLN A 77 0.42 -8.00 -13.22
N PHE A 78 0.35 -7.47 -12.00
CA PHE A 78 0.67 -6.08 -11.71
C PHE A 78 1.70 -5.97 -10.62
N HIS A 79 2.57 -4.97 -10.76
CA HIS A 79 3.52 -4.53 -9.76
C HIS A 79 3.13 -3.13 -9.31
N ILE A 80 3.15 -2.91 -8.00
CA ILE A 80 2.86 -1.61 -7.40
C ILE A 80 4.19 -1.05 -6.90
N MET A 81 4.48 0.19 -7.26
CA MET A 81 5.65 0.92 -6.77
C MET A 81 5.18 2.23 -6.15
N GLN A 82 5.80 2.60 -5.04
CA GLN A 82 5.45 3.81 -4.32
C GLN A 82 6.59 4.80 -4.28
N GLY A 83 6.22 6.06 -4.08
CA GLY A 83 7.13 7.14 -3.79
C GLY A 83 6.47 8.15 -2.87
N VAL A 84 7.23 8.65 -1.91
CA VAL A 84 6.76 9.62 -0.92
C VAL A 84 7.67 10.83 -0.94
N ALA A 85 7.05 12.02 -0.86
CA ALA A 85 7.71 13.28 -0.55
C ALA A 85 7.02 13.91 0.66
N LYS A 86 7.79 14.37 1.63
CA LYS A 86 7.30 14.85 2.91
C LYS A 86 8.13 16.02 3.42
N ILE A 87 7.46 17.01 4.01
CA ILE A 87 8.09 18.14 4.70
C ILE A 87 7.25 18.53 5.92
N GLY A 88 7.91 18.78 7.03
CA GLY A 88 7.26 19.24 8.26
C GLY A 88 6.95 20.74 8.25
N LYS A 89 5.98 21.14 9.03
CA LYS A 89 5.60 22.54 9.28
C LYS A 89 6.81 23.40 9.64
N GLY A 90 6.96 24.56 9.00
CA GLY A 90 8.09 25.45 9.25
C GLY A 90 9.46 24.86 8.91
N LYS A 91 9.52 23.76 8.14
CA LYS A 91 10.72 22.93 7.87
C LYS A 91 11.19 22.15 9.12
N ASP A 92 10.29 21.84 10.04
CA ASP A 92 10.59 20.95 11.17
C ASP A 92 11.00 19.56 10.68
N THR A 93 11.81 18.88 11.46
CA THR A 93 12.26 17.51 11.16
C THR A 93 11.20 16.46 11.47
N ILE A 94 10.19 16.80 12.28
CA ILE A 94 9.08 15.92 12.67
C ILE A 94 7.81 16.46 12.04
N SER A 95 7.19 15.67 11.19
CA SER A 95 5.87 15.92 10.61
C SER A 95 4.83 15.02 11.28
N GLY A 96 3.64 15.55 11.51
CA GLY A 96 2.50 14.83 12.08
C GLY A 96 1.93 13.72 11.19
N ASP A 97 2.30 13.68 9.93
CA ASP A 97 1.84 12.67 8.98
C ASP A 97 2.61 11.35 9.13
N SER A 98 1.95 10.24 8.84
CA SER A 98 2.56 8.92 8.73
C SER A 98 2.01 8.17 7.51
N PHE A 99 2.79 7.25 6.95
CA PHE A 99 2.39 6.47 5.78
C PHE A 99 2.82 5.01 5.90
N LEU A 100 2.18 4.16 5.10
CA LEU A 100 2.35 2.72 5.09
C LEU A 100 2.43 2.22 3.65
N GLU A 101 3.34 1.26 3.44
CA GLU A 101 3.33 0.35 2.30
C GLU A 101 3.50 -1.07 2.83
N VAL A 102 2.52 -1.93 2.60
CA VAL A 102 2.58 -3.29 3.13
C VAL A 102 1.98 -4.32 2.18
N ALA A 103 2.66 -5.46 2.06
CA ALA A 103 2.12 -6.64 1.40
C ALA A 103 1.07 -7.31 2.30
N MET A 104 -0.06 -7.66 1.70
CA MET A 104 -1.15 -8.37 2.35
C MET A 104 -1.29 -9.79 1.76
N PRO A 105 -1.87 -10.74 2.51
CA PRO A 105 -2.17 -12.06 1.98
C PRO A 105 -3.02 -12.01 0.70
N GLY A 106 -2.85 -13.01 -0.17
CA GLY A 106 -3.61 -13.14 -1.40
C GLY A 106 -3.19 -12.20 -2.52
N GLY A 107 -1.93 -11.75 -2.52
CA GLY A 107 -1.35 -10.93 -3.60
C GLY A 107 -1.82 -9.49 -3.62
N ARG A 108 -2.21 -8.95 -2.48
CA ARG A 108 -2.60 -7.54 -2.33
C ARG A 108 -1.46 -6.71 -1.75
N VAL A 109 -1.50 -5.41 -2.01
CA VAL A 109 -0.61 -4.40 -1.41
C VAL A 109 -1.47 -3.26 -0.93
N ALA A 110 -1.26 -2.80 0.30
CA ALA A 110 -1.89 -1.61 0.83
C ALA A 110 -0.90 -0.43 0.84
N SER A 111 -1.41 0.72 0.47
CA SER A 111 -0.77 2.02 0.64
C SER A 111 -1.69 2.87 1.51
N ALA A 112 -1.18 3.45 2.57
CA ALA A 112 -2.00 4.31 3.42
C ALA A 112 -1.24 5.57 3.84
N LEU A 113 -2.00 6.63 4.03
CA LEU A 113 -1.56 7.91 4.55
C LEU A 113 -2.47 8.28 5.73
N SER A 114 -1.89 8.73 6.82
CA SER A 114 -2.60 9.16 8.02
C SER A 114 -2.00 10.49 8.49
N ASP A 115 -2.87 11.44 8.77
CA ASP A 115 -2.53 12.73 9.34
C ASP A 115 -3.06 12.81 10.77
N GLY A 116 -2.18 13.08 11.72
CA GLY A 116 -2.52 13.25 13.13
C GLY A 116 -2.96 14.67 13.42
N MET A 117 -3.74 14.84 14.48
CA MET A 117 -4.28 16.16 14.82
C MET A 117 -3.20 17.17 15.22
N GLY A 118 -3.11 18.26 14.47
CA GLY A 118 -2.16 19.35 14.72
C GLY A 118 -0.82 19.15 14.05
N SER A 119 0.27 19.43 14.74
CA SER A 119 1.62 19.28 14.15
C SER A 119 2.65 18.84 15.20
N GLY A 120 3.82 18.36 14.72
CA GLY A 120 4.94 17.98 15.56
C GLY A 120 4.77 16.61 16.21
N ARG A 121 5.46 16.41 17.37
CA ARG A 121 5.61 15.07 17.98
C ARG A 121 4.29 14.39 18.37
N LYS A 122 3.31 15.15 18.90
CA LYS A 122 2.03 14.57 19.35
C LYS A 122 1.24 14.06 18.14
N ALA A 123 1.08 14.87 17.11
CA ALA A 123 0.42 14.50 15.87
C ALA A 123 1.10 13.29 15.22
N PHE A 124 2.44 13.27 15.18
CA PHE A 124 3.21 12.12 14.70
C PHE A 124 2.91 10.85 15.49
N GLN A 125 2.84 10.91 16.82
CA GLN A 125 2.54 9.73 17.63
C GLN A 125 1.13 9.17 17.35
N GLU A 126 0.17 10.05 17.10
CA GLU A 126 -1.22 9.68 16.78
C GLU A 126 -1.30 9.00 15.40
N SER A 127 -0.76 9.62 14.37
CA SER A 127 -0.76 9.06 13.01
C SER A 127 0.08 7.78 12.89
N ALA A 128 1.24 7.73 13.54
CA ALA A 128 2.12 6.56 13.55
C ALA A 128 1.45 5.36 14.20
N MET A 129 0.76 5.55 15.35
CA MET A 129 0.02 4.47 16.00
C MET A 129 -1.08 3.90 15.10
N VAL A 130 -1.80 4.76 14.38
CA VAL A 130 -2.84 4.31 13.43
C VAL A 130 -2.22 3.48 12.31
N VAL A 131 -1.11 3.95 11.75
CA VAL A 131 -0.40 3.27 10.67
C VAL A 131 0.18 1.93 11.13
N GLU A 132 0.78 1.86 12.32
CA GLU A 132 1.30 0.62 12.91
C GLU A 132 0.19 -0.41 13.15
N LEU A 133 -0.96 0.00 13.69
CA LEU A 133 -2.10 -0.90 13.87
C LEU A 133 -2.71 -1.36 12.54
N LEU A 134 -2.77 -0.47 11.54
CA LEU A 134 -3.19 -0.87 10.19
C LEU A 134 -2.24 -1.94 9.62
N GLU A 135 -0.93 -1.74 9.74
CA GLU A 135 0.08 -2.71 9.28
C GLU A 135 -0.13 -4.09 9.92
N GLU A 136 -0.25 -4.15 11.24
CA GLU A 136 -0.46 -5.40 11.97
C GLU A 136 -1.74 -6.14 11.54
N LEU A 137 -2.86 -5.42 11.41
CA LEU A 137 -4.13 -6.01 11.02
C LEU A 137 -4.14 -6.45 9.56
N LEU A 138 -3.63 -5.62 8.64
CA LEU A 138 -3.60 -5.92 7.21
C LEU A 138 -2.66 -7.10 6.88
N THR A 139 -1.48 -7.16 7.50
CA THR A 139 -0.56 -8.31 7.34
C THR A 139 -1.12 -9.60 7.93
N SER A 140 -1.93 -9.49 8.98
CA SER A 140 -2.66 -10.63 9.56
C SER A 140 -3.86 -11.07 8.71
N GLY A 141 -4.15 -10.38 7.59
CA GLY A 141 -5.19 -10.75 6.64
C GLY A 141 -6.57 -10.16 6.92
N PHE A 142 -6.70 -9.24 7.88
CA PHE A 142 -7.98 -8.55 8.09
C PHE A 142 -8.36 -7.70 6.87
N PRO A 143 -9.64 -7.66 6.48
CA PRO A 143 -10.14 -6.71 5.49
C PRO A 143 -9.91 -5.26 5.92
N GLY A 144 -9.58 -4.37 4.97
CA GLY A 144 -9.26 -2.97 5.27
C GLY A 144 -10.36 -2.23 6.04
N GLU A 145 -11.61 -2.43 5.65
CA GLU A 145 -12.76 -1.84 6.35
C GLU A 145 -12.81 -2.27 7.82
N LEU A 146 -12.66 -3.58 8.08
CA LEU A 146 -12.69 -4.12 9.44
C LEU A 146 -11.50 -3.62 10.26
N ALA A 147 -10.30 -3.54 9.66
CA ALA A 147 -9.11 -2.99 10.31
C ALA A 147 -9.36 -1.54 10.78
N ILE A 148 -9.89 -0.68 9.92
CA ILE A 148 -10.22 0.71 10.25
C ILE A 148 -11.27 0.77 11.38
N GLN A 149 -12.34 -0.05 11.32
CA GLN A 149 -13.38 -0.11 12.35
C GLN A 149 -12.83 -0.55 13.72
N MET A 150 -11.94 -1.54 13.74
CA MET A 150 -11.29 -2.02 14.97
C MET A 150 -10.42 -0.92 15.60
N ILE A 151 -9.62 -0.23 14.79
CA ILE A 151 -8.78 0.89 15.25
C ILE A 151 -9.65 2.02 15.79
N ASN A 152 -10.71 2.42 15.06
CA ASN A 152 -11.65 3.43 15.54
C ASN A 152 -12.24 3.06 16.91
N THR A 153 -12.68 1.81 17.06
CA THR A 153 -13.23 1.32 18.33
C THR A 153 -12.22 1.44 19.47
N ALA A 154 -10.96 1.03 19.23
CA ALA A 154 -9.91 1.14 20.21
C ALA A 154 -9.60 2.60 20.61
N LEU A 155 -9.61 3.52 19.65
CA LEU A 155 -9.37 4.94 19.89
C LEU A 155 -10.51 5.58 20.69
N VAL A 156 -11.76 5.26 20.37
CA VAL A 156 -12.94 5.87 21.05
C VAL A 156 -13.12 5.32 22.46
N MET A 157 -12.84 4.03 22.70
CA MET A 157 -13.09 3.39 24.01
C MET A 157 -11.96 3.56 25.03
N GLY A 158 -10.77 3.92 24.61
CA GLY A 158 -9.57 3.73 25.45
C GLY A 158 -9.04 4.95 26.19
N ARG A 159 -9.60 6.18 26.10
CA ARG A 159 -8.83 7.37 26.53
C ARG A 159 -9.63 8.51 27.13
N GLU A 160 -8.98 9.18 28.10
CA GLU A 160 -9.44 10.46 28.67
C GLU A 160 -9.21 11.64 27.70
N GLU A 161 -8.26 11.55 26.76
CA GLU A 161 -8.02 12.54 25.72
C GLU A 161 -8.53 12.06 24.36
N ILE A 162 -9.15 12.95 23.62
CA ILE A 162 -9.61 12.69 22.24
C ILE A 162 -8.40 12.68 21.33
N HIS A 163 -8.16 11.53 20.70
CA HIS A 163 -7.15 11.35 19.66
C HIS A 163 -7.86 11.01 18.38
N PHE A 164 -7.66 11.80 17.33
CA PHE A 164 -8.21 11.48 16.03
C PHE A 164 -7.17 11.71 14.94
N SER A 165 -7.32 10.93 13.90
CA SER A 165 -6.44 10.97 12.75
C SER A 165 -7.24 10.67 11.48
N THR A 166 -6.72 11.06 10.35
CA THR A 166 -7.29 10.69 9.05
C THR A 166 -6.78 9.32 8.61
N VAL A 167 -7.51 8.66 7.73
CA VAL A 167 -7.03 7.48 7.00
C VAL A 167 -7.39 7.62 5.53
N ASP A 168 -6.37 7.64 4.69
CA ASP A 168 -6.50 7.51 3.23
C ASP A 168 -5.77 6.24 2.80
N MET A 169 -6.48 5.23 2.34
CA MET A 169 -5.91 3.93 2.04
C MET A 169 -6.36 3.40 0.68
N GLY A 170 -5.41 2.88 -0.10
CA GLY A 170 -5.65 2.12 -1.32
C GLY A 170 -5.15 0.70 -1.15
N ILE A 171 -6.00 -0.31 -1.39
CA ILE A 171 -5.64 -1.73 -1.41
C ILE A 171 -5.66 -2.22 -2.84
N PHE A 172 -4.49 -2.51 -3.38
CA PHE A 172 -4.26 -2.92 -4.76
C PHE A 172 -4.22 -4.44 -4.88
N ASP A 173 -5.00 -5.01 -5.78
CA ASP A 173 -4.94 -6.41 -6.15
C ASP A 173 -3.95 -6.60 -7.31
N ARG A 174 -2.87 -7.32 -7.05
CA ARG A 174 -1.78 -7.56 -8.01
C ARG A 174 -2.14 -8.57 -9.10
N TYR A 175 -3.25 -9.29 -8.98
CA TYR A 175 -3.74 -10.19 -10.03
C TYR A 175 -4.68 -9.50 -11.01
N THR A 176 -5.49 -8.56 -10.54
CA THR A 176 -6.57 -7.95 -11.34
C THR A 176 -6.34 -6.49 -11.70
N GLY A 177 -5.52 -5.79 -10.92
CA GLY A 177 -5.36 -4.33 -11.00
C GLY A 177 -6.52 -3.57 -10.33
N GLU A 178 -7.44 -4.26 -9.67
CA GLU A 178 -8.47 -3.61 -8.85
C GLU A 178 -7.83 -2.91 -7.66
N CYS A 179 -8.24 -1.68 -7.41
CA CYS A 179 -7.88 -0.92 -6.22
C CYS A 179 -9.15 -0.55 -5.45
N GLU A 180 -9.18 -0.89 -4.17
CA GLU A 180 -10.21 -0.49 -3.23
C GLU A 180 -9.68 0.69 -2.41
N PHE A 181 -10.36 1.82 -2.51
CA PHE A 181 -10.08 3.04 -1.76
C PHE A 181 -10.97 3.11 -0.54
N LEU A 182 -10.37 3.34 0.64
CA LEU A 182 -11.05 3.53 1.91
C LEU A 182 -10.57 4.85 2.50
N LYS A 183 -11.50 5.77 2.71
CA LYS A 183 -11.20 7.12 3.17
C LYS A 183 -12.01 7.45 4.42
N VAL A 184 -11.33 8.05 5.41
CA VAL A 184 -11.96 8.48 6.67
C VAL A 184 -11.36 9.82 7.08
N GLY A 185 -12.13 10.87 6.91
CA GLY A 185 -11.72 12.25 7.20
C GLY A 185 -10.53 12.74 6.37
N ALA A 186 -10.18 12.03 5.31
CA ALA A 186 -8.97 12.27 4.55
C ALA A 186 -9.18 13.27 3.40
N SER A 187 -8.12 13.96 3.05
CA SER A 187 -8.06 14.88 1.91
C SER A 187 -8.35 14.16 0.57
N THR A 188 -8.58 14.92 -0.51
CA THR A 188 -8.88 14.35 -1.82
C THR A 188 -7.71 13.55 -2.39
N THR A 189 -8.00 12.31 -2.81
CA THR A 189 -7.09 11.45 -3.57
C THR A 189 -7.32 11.66 -5.07
N PHE A 190 -6.26 11.67 -5.86
CA PHE A 190 -6.33 11.82 -7.30
C PHE A 190 -5.88 10.52 -7.98
N ILE A 191 -6.62 10.10 -9.00
CA ILE A 191 -6.20 9.00 -9.88
C ILE A 191 -5.82 9.60 -11.22
N LYS A 192 -4.54 9.49 -11.56
CA LYS A 192 -4.02 9.90 -12.87
C LYS A 192 -4.14 8.75 -13.84
N TYR A 193 -5.11 8.86 -14.73
CA TYR A 193 -5.26 8.01 -15.91
C TYR A 193 -4.43 8.53 -17.08
N ARG A 194 -4.37 7.74 -18.12
CA ARG A 194 -3.69 8.14 -19.35
C ARG A 194 -4.28 9.41 -19.98
N ASN A 195 -5.59 9.60 -19.88
CA ASN A 195 -6.34 10.67 -20.56
C ASN A 195 -7.06 11.60 -19.59
N GLY A 196 -6.64 11.67 -18.33
CA GLY A 196 -7.28 12.58 -17.37
C GLY A 196 -6.94 12.24 -15.93
N VAL A 197 -7.55 13.00 -15.04
CA VAL A 197 -7.41 12.84 -13.58
C VAL A 197 -8.82 12.74 -13.00
N GLU A 198 -9.04 11.79 -12.10
CA GLU A 198 -10.27 11.63 -11.32
C GLU A 198 -9.98 12.03 -9.88
N ARG A 199 -10.96 12.61 -9.19
CA ARG A 199 -10.93 12.97 -7.77
C ARG A 199 -11.76 12.00 -6.97
N LEU A 200 -11.21 11.55 -5.83
CA LEU A 200 -11.91 10.78 -4.82
C LEU A 200 -11.90 11.57 -3.52
N SER A 201 -13.00 12.20 -3.19
CA SER A 201 -13.16 13.01 -1.97
C SER A 201 -13.76 12.17 -0.85
N SER A 202 -13.50 12.57 0.41
CA SER A 202 -14.11 12.02 1.60
C SER A 202 -15.06 13.04 2.22
N THR A 203 -16.16 12.54 2.77
CA THR A 203 -17.12 13.35 3.55
C THR A 203 -17.25 12.87 4.98
N SER A 204 -16.60 11.78 5.32
CA SER A 204 -16.58 11.19 6.65
C SER A 204 -15.71 11.98 7.64
N LEU A 205 -16.00 11.83 8.92
CA LEU A 205 -15.17 12.39 10.00
C LEU A 205 -13.94 11.50 10.24
N PRO A 206 -12.83 12.06 10.78
CA PRO A 206 -11.65 11.30 11.15
C PRO A 206 -11.96 10.15 12.12
N ILE A 207 -11.08 9.14 12.15
CA ILE A 207 -11.17 8.05 13.15
C ILE A 207 -10.94 8.60 14.56
N GLY A 208 -11.60 7.99 15.55
CA GLY A 208 -11.52 8.40 16.96
C GLY A 208 -12.55 9.46 17.35
N VAL A 209 -13.30 10.04 16.40
CA VAL A 209 -14.31 11.08 16.68
C VAL A 209 -15.65 10.48 17.10
N LEU A 210 -16.13 9.48 16.36
CA LEU A 210 -17.45 8.85 16.59
C LEU A 210 -17.34 7.34 16.77
N HIS A 211 -18.24 6.77 17.59
CA HIS A 211 -18.35 5.31 17.72
C HIS A 211 -18.77 4.64 16.41
N ASN A 212 -19.78 5.20 15.74
CA ASN A 212 -20.22 4.71 14.43
C ASN A 212 -19.44 5.46 13.35
N LEU A 213 -18.46 4.77 12.78
CA LEU A 213 -17.61 5.31 11.75
C LEU A 213 -18.23 5.11 10.36
N GLU A 214 -18.31 6.18 9.60
CA GLU A 214 -18.62 6.12 8.17
C GLU A 214 -17.29 6.05 7.40
N ILE A 215 -17.17 5.06 6.51
CA ILE A 215 -15.99 4.87 5.65
C ILE A 215 -16.43 5.11 4.21
N ASP A 216 -15.84 6.10 3.56
CA ASP A 216 -16.05 6.30 2.14
C ASP A 216 -15.28 5.23 1.34
N MET A 217 -16.00 4.34 0.67
CA MET A 217 -15.41 3.24 -0.09
C MET A 217 -15.70 3.35 -1.58
N VAL A 218 -14.63 3.24 -2.38
CA VAL A 218 -14.73 3.29 -3.85
C VAL A 218 -13.78 2.25 -4.44
N LYS A 219 -14.23 1.53 -5.50
CA LYS A 219 -13.38 0.60 -6.25
C LYS A 219 -13.10 1.11 -7.65
N ARG A 220 -11.86 0.94 -8.09
CA ARG A 220 -11.43 1.25 -9.47
C ARG A 220 -10.51 0.15 -9.98
N THR A 221 -10.56 -0.10 -11.28
CA THR A 221 -9.59 -0.99 -11.93
C THR A 221 -8.54 -0.11 -12.62
N LEU A 222 -7.31 -0.26 -12.17
CA LEU A 222 -6.16 0.51 -12.66
C LEU A 222 -5.40 -0.30 -13.72
N ARG A 223 -4.86 0.41 -14.69
CA ARG A 223 -4.08 -0.16 -15.78
C ARG A 223 -2.60 0.21 -15.65
N SER A 224 -1.77 -0.47 -16.40
CA SER A 224 -0.34 -0.17 -16.47
C SER A 224 -0.08 1.28 -16.87
N GLY A 225 0.72 1.99 -16.08
CA GLY A 225 1.05 3.40 -16.27
C GLY A 225 0.02 4.38 -15.70
N GLU A 226 -0.90 3.91 -14.86
CA GLU A 226 -1.80 4.75 -14.07
C GLU A 226 -1.31 4.90 -12.64
N PHE A 227 -1.64 6.02 -12.01
CA PHE A 227 -1.10 6.41 -10.71
C PHE A 227 -2.20 6.88 -9.78
N VAL A 228 -2.04 6.54 -8.51
CA VAL A 228 -2.83 7.06 -7.39
C VAL A 228 -1.98 8.07 -6.64
N VAL A 229 -2.50 9.25 -6.38
CA VAL A 229 -1.84 10.33 -5.64
C VAL A 229 -2.67 10.65 -4.43
N MET A 230 -2.18 10.28 -3.26
CA MET A 230 -2.73 10.61 -1.95
C MET A 230 -1.94 11.76 -1.37
N MET A 231 -2.57 12.61 -0.57
CA MET A 231 -1.91 13.73 0.08
C MET A 231 -2.62 14.14 1.35
N THR A 232 -1.88 14.71 2.30
CA THR A 232 -2.46 15.34 3.49
C THR A 232 -3.07 16.70 3.14
N ASP A 233 -3.98 17.20 3.98
CA ASP A 233 -4.68 18.47 3.77
C ASP A 233 -3.73 19.66 3.65
N GLY A 234 -2.61 19.67 4.40
CA GLY A 234 -1.58 20.71 4.31
C GLY A 234 -1.04 20.93 2.90
N VAL A 235 -1.10 19.90 2.02
CA VAL A 235 -0.71 20.02 0.60
C VAL A 235 -1.73 20.83 -0.19
N LEU A 236 -3.04 20.52 -0.05
CA LEU A 236 -4.11 21.23 -0.75
C LEU A 236 -4.31 22.64 -0.18
N ASP A 237 -4.28 22.80 1.15
CA ASP A 237 -4.51 24.06 1.85
C ASP A 237 -3.39 25.07 1.60
N ALA A 238 -2.24 24.62 1.14
CA ALA A 238 -1.16 25.50 0.70
C ALA A 238 -1.43 26.18 -0.64
N LEU A 239 -2.35 25.66 -1.44
CA LEU A 239 -2.76 26.25 -2.71
C LEU A 239 -3.74 27.43 -2.49
N PRO A 240 -3.87 28.35 -3.47
CA PRO A 240 -4.85 29.45 -3.39
C PRO A 240 -6.26 28.94 -3.12
N VAL A 241 -6.98 29.58 -2.21
CA VAL A 241 -8.29 29.16 -1.64
C VAL A 241 -9.38 28.87 -2.67
N VAL A 242 -9.31 29.42 -3.86
CA VAL A 242 -10.28 29.19 -4.92
C VAL A 242 -9.77 28.06 -5.82
N GLU A 243 -10.54 26.95 -5.86
CA GLU A 243 -10.29 25.83 -6.78
C GLU A 243 -8.99 25.04 -6.55
N GLN A 244 -8.60 24.82 -5.28
CA GLN A 244 -7.40 24.06 -4.90
C GLN A 244 -7.32 22.69 -5.59
N GLU A 245 -8.41 21.93 -5.58
CA GLU A 245 -8.45 20.61 -6.21
C GLU A 245 -8.33 20.68 -7.73
N MET A 246 -8.87 21.72 -8.40
CA MET A 246 -8.75 21.88 -9.84
C MET A 246 -7.33 22.27 -10.24
N LEU A 247 -6.66 23.08 -9.42
CA LEU A 247 -5.25 23.40 -9.63
C LEU A 247 -4.37 22.17 -9.45
N MET A 248 -4.61 21.37 -8.41
CA MET A 248 -3.91 20.12 -8.19
C MET A 248 -4.14 19.13 -9.34
N GLU A 249 -5.38 18.99 -9.80
CA GLU A 249 -5.71 18.17 -10.98
C GLU A 249 -4.94 18.62 -12.22
N THR A 250 -4.79 19.93 -12.42
CA THR A 250 -4.00 20.49 -13.51
C THR A 250 -2.52 20.15 -13.40
N ILE A 251 -1.94 20.27 -12.19
CA ILE A 251 -0.54 19.91 -11.90
C ILE A 251 -0.32 18.43 -12.20
N ILE A 252 -1.17 17.55 -11.66
CA ILE A 252 -1.07 16.09 -11.84
C ILE A 252 -1.29 15.72 -13.32
N GLY A 253 -2.30 16.31 -13.97
CA GLY A 253 -2.64 16.05 -15.37
C GLY A 253 -1.51 16.40 -16.33
N GLY A 254 -0.85 17.54 -16.11
CA GLY A 254 0.27 18.03 -16.92
C GLY A 254 1.58 17.26 -16.76
N MET A 255 1.72 16.45 -15.70
CA MET A 255 2.94 15.77 -15.36
C MET A 255 3.25 14.62 -16.33
N LYS A 256 4.49 14.57 -16.82
CA LYS A 256 5.01 13.51 -17.72
C LYS A 256 5.92 12.51 -17.01
N LEU A 257 6.18 12.72 -15.74
CA LEU A 257 6.98 11.81 -14.92
C LEU A 257 6.27 10.47 -14.77
N VAL A 258 7.05 9.41 -14.64
CA VAL A 258 6.55 8.03 -14.48
C VAL A 258 7.14 7.33 -13.25
N ASN A 259 8.10 7.94 -12.56
CA ASN A 259 8.66 7.44 -11.32
C ASN A 259 7.85 8.03 -10.15
N PRO A 260 7.21 7.21 -9.29
CA PRO A 260 6.36 7.69 -8.20
C PRO A 260 7.06 8.64 -7.23
N LYS A 261 8.34 8.38 -6.92
CA LYS A 261 9.12 9.24 -6.02
C LYS A 261 9.38 10.62 -6.64
N GLU A 262 9.74 10.66 -7.92
CA GLU A 262 9.93 11.93 -8.64
C GLU A 262 8.60 12.67 -8.81
N MET A 263 7.49 11.94 -9.01
CA MET A 263 6.15 12.52 -9.08
C MET A 263 5.75 13.16 -7.75
N ALA A 264 5.93 12.45 -6.63
CA ALA A 264 5.64 12.96 -5.30
C ALA A 264 6.46 14.23 -4.99
N GLN A 265 7.75 14.19 -5.29
CA GLN A 265 8.63 15.35 -5.08
C GLN A 265 8.23 16.53 -5.97
N TYR A 266 7.93 16.30 -7.24
CA TYR A 266 7.49 17.34 -8.17
C TYR A 266 6.21 18.03 -7.68
N ILE A 267 5.20 17.26 -7.21
CA ILE A 267 3.97 17.83 -6.68
C ILE A 267 4.27 18.71 -5.46
N LEU A 268 5.09 18.21 -4.52
CA LEU A 268 5.46 18.96 -3.33
C LEU A 268 6.21 20.26 -3.68
N ASP A 269 7.14 20.21 -4.63
CA ASP A 269 7.90 21.39 -5.09
C ASP A 269 6.99 22.43 -5.75
N GLN A 270 6.00 22.00 -6.56
CA GLN A 270 5.02 22.90 -7.14
C GLN A 270 4.18 23.60 -6.07
N VAL A 271 3.74 22.86 -5.03
CA VAL A 271 2.96 23.43 -3.92
C VAL A 271 3.80 24.40 -3.09
N LEU A 272 5.05 24.04 -2.77
CA LEU A 272 5.96 24.92 -2.03
C LEU A 272 6.25 26.24 -2.75
N ALA A 273 6.22 26.26 -4.07
CA ALA A 273 6.37 27.49 -4.84
C ALA A 273 5.26 28.52 -4.55
N PHE A 274 4.05 28.08 -4.15
CA PHE A 274 2.96 28.95 -3.74
C PHE A 274 3.10 29.47 -2.30
N THR A 275 3.84 28.75 -1.43
CA THR A 275 3.99 29.11 -0.02
C THR A 275 5.18 29.99 0.30
N GLY A 276 6.00 30.32 -0.70
CA GLY A 276 7.26 31.04 -0.50
C GLY A 276 8.31 30.17 0.25
N GLU A 277 8.29 28.86 -0.03
CA GLU A 277 9.21 27.83 0.49
C GLU A 277 9.09 27.50 1.99
N THR A 278 8.13 28.08 2.71
CA THR A 278 7.94 27.75 4.14
C THR A 278 6.57 27.13 4.33
N PRO A 279 6.50 25.80 4.64
CA PRO A 279 5.24 25.11 4.86
C PRO A 279 4.49 25.70 6.08
N LYS A 280 3.19 25.93 5.91
CA LYS A 280 2.32 26.40 6.99
C LYS A 280 1.77 25.24 7.83
N ASP A 281 1.80 24.04 7.26
CA ASP A 281 1.42 22.79 7.91
C ASP A 281 2.32 21.64 7.43
N ASP A 282 2.16 20.48 8.05
CA ASP A 282 2.81 19.26 7.60
C ASP A 282 2.28 18.88 6.21
N MET A 283 3.14 18.47 5.31
CA MET A 283 2.79 18.15 3.92
C MET A 283 3.38 16.81 3.54
N THR A 284 2.53 15.88 3.14
CA THR A 284 2.96 14.58 2.62
C THR A 284 2.21 14.26 1.34
N VAL A 285 2.95 13.86 0.31
CA VAL A 285 2.44 13.33 -0.95
C VAL A 285 2.93 11.90 -1.11
N LEU A 286 2.00 10.96 -1.26
CA LEU A 286 2.26 9.55 -1.56
C LEU A 286 1.73 9.25 -2.96
N VAL A 287 2.58 8.71 -3.81
CA VAL A 287 2.22 8.28 -5.17
C VAL A 287 2.41 6.78 -5.29
N ALA A 288 1.37 6.06 -5.68
CA ALA A 288 1.43 4.65 -6.02
C ALA A 288 1.18 4.47 -7.53
N GLY A 289 2.14 3.88 -8.22
CA GLY A 289 2.03 3.59 -9.64
C GLY A 289 1.79 2.10 -9.89
N VAL A 290 1.06 1.77 -10.95
CA VAL A 290 0.67 0.41 -11.33
C VAL A 290 1.35 0.05 -12.65
N TRP A 291 2.05 -1.09 -12.70
CA TRP A 291 2.69 -1.60 -13.91
C TRP A 291 2.31 -3.06 -14.14
N LYS A 292 2.06 -3.39 -15.38
CA LYS A 292 1.86 -4.79 -15.80
C LYS A 292 3.23 -5.47 -15.92
N GLY A 293 3.36 -6.67 -15.29
CA GLY A 293 4.56 -7.52 -15.36
C GLY A 293 4.72 -8.27 -16.68
#